data_28c4a557fefb7eceddded89756ee3f3a
#
_entry.id   28c4a557fefb7eceddded89756ee3f3a
#
_cell.length_a   1.000
_cell.length_b   1.000
_cell.length_c   1.000
_cell.angle_alpha   90.00
_cell.angle_beta   90.00
_cell.angle_gamma   90.00
#
_symmetry.space_group_name_H-M   'P 1'
#
loop_
_entity.id
_entity.type
_entity.pdbx_description
1 polymer ?
#
loop_
_entity_poly.entity_id
_entity_poly.type
_entity_poly.pdbx_seq_one_letter_code
_entity_poly.pdbx_strand_id
1 'polypeptide(L)'
;SLVVMAILARLLCPDDFGTVAIATVFINFFSIFTNIGISSAIVQNKELTSLDINRIYMFTVWIGIILSALFFSSTGFIANYYQDNRLLPICQLLSVNLFFASAGTVPNTLFFKDKDFKFIAWRTFIIQILVGALAIVAALMGAGLYTLLIQPILSSALIYFISLRKYPQKLLWTWGIDSLKKIWAYSMYQFLFSVMSYFIRNLDKMLIGKYIGMAPLGYYEKSYRLMSLPIQNITYVITPVLHPILSDYQKEEKRLATINERMVRLLAFIGFPLGILLFFCGRELMLFVFGPQWEPSIPTFQILSLSVGLQIVMSSSGSF
;
A
#
# COMPACT_ATOMS: atom_id res chain seq x y z
N SER A 1 -10.10 -3.12 -5.46
CA SER A 1 -11.05 -4.09 -4.87
C SER A 1 -10.72 -5.52 -5.30
N LEU A 2 -11.08 -6.52 -4.48
CA LEU A 2 -10.83 -7.94 -4.77
C LEU A 2 -11.50 -8.37 -6.09
N VAL A 3 -12.72 -7.89 -6.34
CA VAL A 3 -13.49 -8.20 -7.54
C VAL A 3 -12.75 -7.78 -8.82
N VAL A 4 -12.25 -6.54 -8.88
CA VAL A 4 -11.49 -6.06 -10.04
C VAL A 4 -10.23 -6.89 -10.24
N MET A 5 -9.53 -7.19 -9.15
CA MET A 5 -8.32 -8.03 -9.19
C MET A 5 -8.62 -9.45 -9.70
N ALA A 6 -9.73 -10.06 -9.26
CA ALA A 6 -10.14 -11.39 -9.71
C ALA A 6 -10.49 -11.40 -11.21
N ILE A 7 -11.20 -10.39 -11.70
CA ILE A 7 -11.55 -10.26 -13.12
C ILE A 7 -10.27 -10.06 -13.96
N LEU A 8 -9.39 -9.13 -13.56
CA LEU A 8 -8.14 -8.89 -14.27
C LEU A 8 -7.21 -10.11 -14.24
N ALA A 9 -7.19 -10.88 -13.14
CA ALA A 9 -6.41 -12.10 -13.04
C ALA A 9 -6.88 -13.21 -14.00
N ARG A 10 -8.14 -13.18 -14.42
CA ARG A 10 -8.67 -14.11 -15.43
C ARG A 10 -8.41 -13.66 -16.88
N LEU A 11 -8.17 -12.36 -17.08
CA LEU A 11 -7.97 -11.76 -18.40
C LEU A 11 -6.48 -11.63 -18.77
N LEU A 12 -5.59 -11.53 -17.79
CA LEU A 12 -4.16 -11.25 -17.97
C LEU A 12 -3.30 -12.43 -17.52
N CYS A 13 -2.11 -12.56 -18.11
CA CYS A 13 -1.19 -13.63 -17.78
C CYS A 13 -0.50 -13.42 -16.42
N PRO A 14 -0.09 -14.50 -15.72
CA PRO A 14 0.67 -14.41 -14.48
C PRO A 14 1.97 -13.62 -14.62
N ASP A 15 2.63 -13.71 -15.76
CA ASP A 15 3.86 -13.00 -16.07
C ASP A 15 3.68 -11.47 -16.08
N ASP A 16 2.54 -10.96 -16.58
CA ASP A 16 2.18 -9.54 -16.54
C ASP A 16 2.07 -9.03 -15.10
N PHE A 17 1.47 -9.84 -14.22
CA PHE A 17 1.37 -9.50 -12.79
C PHE A 17 2.72 -9.48 -12.10
N GLY A 18 3.62 -10.39 -12.46
CA GLY A 18 4.99 -10.42 -11.94
C GLY A 18 5.77 -9.18 -12.35
N THR A 19 5.72 -8.80 -13.63
CA THR A 19 6.38 -7.60 -14.15
C THR A 19 5.86 -6.33 -13.44
N VAL A 20 4.55 -6.19 -13.31
CA VAL A 20 3.95 -5.05 -12.58
C VAL A 20 4.24 -5.11 -11.08
N ALA A 21 4.38 -6.30 -10.48
CA ALA A 21 4.75 -6.43 -9.07
C ALA A 21 6.15 -5.86 -8.80
N ILE A 22 7.14 -6.16 -9.65
CA ILE A 22 8.49 -5.56 -9.55
C ILE A 22 8.42 -4.03 -9.68
N ALA A 23 7.74 -3.52 -10.71
CA ALA A 23 7.59 -2.08 -10.88
C ALA A 23 6.93 -1.42 -9.66
N THR A 24 5.92 -2.10 -9.07
CA THR A 24 5.24 -1.66 -7.85
C THR A 24 6.16 -1.68 -6.63
N VAL A 25 7.05 -2.64 -6.51
CA VAL A 25 8.06 -2.67 -5.45
C VAL A 25 8.94 -1.42 -5.54
N PHE A 26 9.46 -1.08 -6.70
CA PHE A 26 10.32 0.09 -6.83
C PHE A 26 9.57 1.40 -6.61
N ILE A 27 8.39 1.59 -7.19
CA ILE A 27 7.64 2.84 -6.99
C ILE A 27 7.20 3.02 -5.53
N ASN A 28 6.82 1.96 -4.83
CA ASN A 28 6.46 2.04 -3.42
C ASN A 28 7.66 2.39 -2.54
N PHE A 29 8.87 1.94 -2.90
CA PHE A 29 10.10 2.39 -2.24
C PHE A 29 10.27 3.92 -2.38
N PHE A 30 10.16 4.45 -3.59
CA PHE A 30 10.21 5.91 -3.81
C PHE A 30 9.08 6.65 -3.10
N SER A 31 7.91 6.04 -2.96
CA SER A 31 6.76 6.62 -2.26
C SER A 31 7.02 6.83 -0.76
N ILE A 32 7.92 6.10 -0.13
CA ILE A 32 8.31 6.34 1.27
C ILE A 32 8.89 7.74 1.44
N PHE A 33 9.66 8.20 0.45
CA PHE A 33 10.27 9.53 0.44
C PHE A 33 9.26 10.65 0.20
N THR A 34 8.08 10.37 -0.37
CA THR A 34 7.05 11.39 -0.60
C THR A 34 6.27 11.75 0.67
N ASN A 35 6.24 10.86 1.65
CA ASN A 35 5.41 11.02 2.86
C ASN A 35 6.22 10.99 4.16
N ILE A 36 7.43 11.49 4.21
CA ILE A 36 8.35 11.51 5.35
C ILE A 36 7.66 11.98 6.68
N GLY A 37 6.59 11.28 7.11
CA GLY A 37 5.78 11.65 8.28
C GLY A 37 4.97 12.94 8.15
N ILE A 38 4.90 13.56 6.95
CA ILE A 38 4.21 14.84 6.71
C ILE A 38 2.74 14.76 7.09
N SER A 39 2.05 13.71 6.67
CA SER A 39 0.62 13.51 6.98
C SER A 39 0.36 13.45 8.49
N SER A 40 1.14 12.65 9.21
CA SER A 40 1.01 12.54 10.66
C SER A 40 1.30 13.86 11.37
N ALA A 41 2.32 14.58 10.92
CA ALA A 41 2.71 15.85 11.49
C ALA A 41 1.65 16.96 11.27
N ILE A 42 1.01 17.02 10.09
CA ILE A 42 -0.06 17.98 9.82
C ILE A 42 -1.30 17.70 10.69
N VAL A 43 -1.62 16.43 10.91
CA VAL A 43 -2.78 16.04 11.75
C VAL A 43 -2.52 16.31 13.24
N GLN A 44 -1.32 16.02 13.74
CA GLN A 44 -0.98 16.17 15.15
C GLN A 44 -0.71 17.62 15.54
N ASN A 45 -0.09 18.41 14.68
CA ASN A 45 0.25 19.78 14.99
C ASN A 45 -0.93 20.73 14.71
N LYS A 46 -1.54 21.24 15.80
CA LYS A 46 -2.66 22.19 15.75
C LYS A 46 -2.23 23.64 15.50
N GLU A 47 -0.93 23.96 15.68
CA GLU A 47 -0.39 25.32 15.55
C GLU A 47 -0.01 25.69 14.11
N LEU A 48 -0.15 24.76 13.16
CA LEU A 48 0.16 25.04 11.76
C LEU A 48 -0.86 26.01 11.16
N THR A 49 -0.34 27.15 10.70
CA THR A 49 -1.12 28.16 9.98
C THR A 49 -1.42 27.73 8.55
N SER A 50 -2.37 28.39 7.89
CA SER A 50 -2.65 28.16 6.46
C SER A 50 -1.42 28.46 5.58
N LEU A 51 -0.56 29.38 6.00
CA LEU A 51 0.69 29.69 5.32
C LEU A 51 1.68 28.52 5.43
N ASP A 52 1.81 27.93 6.62
CA ASP A 52 2.67 26.75 6.84
C ASP A 52 2.22 25.57 5.97
N ILE A 53 0.90 25.33 5.89
CA ILE A 53 0.32 24.26 5.08
C ILE A 53 0.62 24.47 3.59
N ASN A 54 0.48 25.71 3.07
CA ASN A 54 0.82 26.00 1.68
C ASN A 54 2.32 25.82 1.38
N ARG A 55 3.20 26.16 2.33
CA ARG A 55 4.65 25.92 2.21
C ARG A 55 5.00 24.46 2.21
N ILE A 56 4.38 23.67 3.10
CA ILE A 56 4.56 22.21 3.13
C ILE A 56 4.01 21.59 1.83
N TYR A 57 2.88 22.08 1.31
CA TYR A 57 2.35 21.63 0.02
C TYR A 57 3.34 21.87 -1.11
N MET A 58 3.92 23.07 -1.21
CA MET A 58 4.92 23.38 -2.22
C MET A 58 6.14 22.43 -2.14
N PHE A 59 6.59 22.14 -0.92
CA PHE A 59 7.66 21.16 -0.68
C PHE A 59 7.28 19.75 -1.18
N THR A 60 6.04 19.28 -0.92
CA THR A 60 5.60 17.95 -1.41
C THR A 60 5.49 17.92 -2.94
N VAL A 61 5.12 19.02 -3.59
CA VAL A 61 5.09 19.11 -5.06
C VAL A 61 6.51 19.02 -5.63
N TRP A 62 7.49 19.79 -5.08
CA TRP A 62 8.87 19.73 -5.53
C TRP A 62 9.51 18.34 -5.29
N ILE A 63 9.33 17.76 -4.11
CA ILE A 63 9.77 16.38 -3.86
C ILE A 63 9.14 15.42 -4.86
N GLY A 64 7.85 15.58 -5.15
CA GLY A 64 7.16 14.77 -6.14
C GLY A 64 7.80 14.86 -7.53
N ILE A 65 8.14 16.06 -7.99
CA ILE A 65 8.83 16.27 -9.27
C ILE A 65 10.21 15.60 -9.27
N ILE A 66 11.02 15.87 -8.23
CA ILE A 66 12.38 15.34 -8.12
C ILE A 66 12.37 13.80 -8.07
N LEU A 67 11.53 13.22 -7.20
CA LEU A 67 11.46 11.77 -7.05
C LEU A 67 10.90 11.09 -8.33
N SER A 68 9.92 11.71 -8.99
CA SER A 68 9.41 11.19 -10.27
C SER A 68 10.48 11.24 -11.36
N ALA A 69 11.26 12.31 -11.44
CA ALA A 69 12.38 12.42 -12.37
C ALA A 69 13.49 11.42 -12.07
N LEU A 70 13.84 11.24 -10.79
CA LEU A 70 14.82 10.24 -10.34
C LEU A 70 14.34 8.82 -10.64
N PHE A 71 13.07 8.52 -10.35
CA PHE A 71 12.50 7.22 -10.67
C PHE A 71 12.46 6.98 -12.17
N PHE A 72 12.02 7.97 -12.96
CA PHE A 72 12.02 7.91 -14.43
C PHE A 72 13.42 7.62 -14.97
N SER A 73 14.45 8.30 -14.47
CA SER A 73 15.84 8.09 -14.88
C SER A 73 16.39 6.71 -14.49
N SER A 74 15.91 6.14 -13.38
CA SER A 74 16.34 4.81 -12.89
C SER A 74 15.68 3.64 -13.65
N THR A 75 14.65 3.89 -14.48
CA THR A 75 13.88 2.83 -15.13
C THR A 75 14.71 1.95 -16.05
N GLY A 76 15.69 2.53 -16.77
CA GLY A 76 16.63 1.77 -17.61
C GLY A 76 17.50 0.82 -16.78
N PHE A 77 17.98 1.26 -15.62
CA PHE A 77 18.75 0.40 -14.72
C PHE A 77 17.90 -0.76 -14.19
N ILE A 78 16.66 -0.51 -13.81
CA ILE A 78 15.73 -1.54 -13.31
C ILE A 78 15.46 -2.56 -14.42
N ALA A 79 15.12 -2.13 -15.65
CA ALA A 79 14.86 -3.01 -16.77
C ALA A 79 16.07 -3.89 -17.12
N ASN A 80 17.26 -3.32 -17.16
CA ASN A 80 18.50 -4.06 -17.41
C ASN A 80 18.83 -5.04 -16.28
N TYR A 81 18.63 -4.64 -15.02
CA TYR A 81 18.89 -5.51 -13.88
C TYR A 81 18.00 -6.76 -13.87
N TYR A 82 16.72 -6.63 -14.20
CA TYR A 82 15.77 -7.75 -14.27
C TYR A 82 15.76 -8.43 -15.66
N GLN A 83 16.45 -7.89 -16.67
CA GLN A 83 16.48 -8.38 -18.05
C GLN A 83 15.09 -8.47 -18.68
N ASP A 84 14.19 -7.54 -18.33
CA ASP A 84 12.84 -7.44 -18.87
C ASP A 84 12.57 -6.01 -19.38
N ASN A 85 12.60 -5.85 -20.69
CA ASN A 85 12.40 -4.56 -21.35
C ASN A 85 10.99 -3.98 -21.13
N ARG A 86 10.00 -4.79 -20.76
CA ARG A 86 8.64 -4.33 -20.43
C ARG A 86 8.61 -3.45 -19.19
N LEU A 87 9.55 -3.63 -18.25
CA LEU A 87 9.68 -2.81 -17.06
C LEU A 87 9.95 -1.34 -17.38
N LEU A 88 10.64 -1.03 -18.48
CA LEU A 88 10.99 0.34 -18.84
C LEU A 88 9.74 1.22 -19.02
N PRO A 89 8.81 0.95 -19.96
CA PRO A 89 7.62 1.78 -20.14
C PRO A 89 6.68 1.73 -18.91
N ILE A 90 6.62 0.60 -18.21
CA ILE A 90 5.79 0.46 -17.00
C ILE A 90 6.27 1.40 -15.90
N CYS A 91 7.56 1.38 -15.59
CA CYS A 91 8.13 2.25 -14.55
C CYS A 91 8.06 3.73 -14.96
N GLN A 92 8.23 4.06 -16.24
CA GLN A 92 8.05 5.42 -16.74
C GLN A 92 6.62 5.92 -16.54
N LEU A 93 5.61 5.11 -16.85
CA LEU A 93 4.21 5.48 -16.59
C LEU A 93 3.91 5.60 -15.09
N LEU A 94 4.46 4.71 -14.27
CA LEU A 94 4.30 4.77 -12.82
C LEU A 94 4.98 5.99 -12.18
N SER A 95 5.99 6.61 -12.83
CA SER A 95 6.57 7.86 -12.31
C SER A 95 5.54 8.98 -12.21
N VAL A 96 4.55 8.99 -13.10
CA VAL A 96 3.41 9.93 -13.06
C VAL A 96 2.55 9.70 -11.81
N ASN A 97 2.34 8.44 -11.43
CA ASN A 97 1.64 8.11 -10.20
C ASN A 97 2.37 8.66 -8.96
N LEU A 98 3.69 8.56 -8.93
CA LEU A 98 4.52 9.06 -7.82
C LEU A 98 4.37 10.57 -7.64
N PHE A 99 4.33 11.33 -8.73
CA PHE A 99 4.06 12.77 -8.70
C PHE A 99 2.69 13.08 -8.08
N PHE A 100 1.61 12.48 -8.59
CA PHE A 100 0.27 12.73 -8.06
C PHE A 100 0.10 12.29 -6.61
N ALA A 101 0.71 11.17 -6.22
CA ALA A 101 0.70 10.70 -4.85
C ALA A 101 1.39 11.69 -3.91
N SER A 102 2.57 12.21 -4.30
CA SER A 102 3.31 13.21 -3.52
C SER A 102 2.56 14.53 -3.41
N ALA A 103 2.15 15.12 -4.55
CA ALA A 103 1.42 16.38 -4.59
C ALA A 103 0.07 16.29 -3.87
N GLY A 104 -0.56 15.11 -3.88
CA GLY A 104 -1.81 14.82 -3.18
C GLY A 104 -1.70 14.67 -1.67
N THR A 105 -0.49 14.51 -1.11
CA THR A 105 -0.29 14.24 0.32
C THR A 105 -0.92 15.30 1.21
N VAL A 106 -0.62 16.58 0.99
CA VAL A 106 -1.14 17.67 1.84
C VAL A 106 -2.66 17.86 1.67
N PRO A 107 -3.21 18.05 0.45
CA PRO A 107 -4.65 18.21 0.28
C PRO A 107 -5.46 17.03 0.81
N ASN A 108 -4.93 15.80 0.67
CA ASN A 108 -5.59 14.60 1.19
C ASN A 108 -5.54 14.54 2.74
N THR A 109 -4.43 14.98 3.34
CA THR A 109 -4.28 14.97 4.81
C THR A 109 -5.23 15.95 5.51
N LEU A 110 -5.61 17.04 4.87
CA LEU A 110 -6.55 18.01 5.44
C LEU A 110 -7.92 17.40 5.72
N PHE A 111 -8.38 16.44 4.92
CA PHE A 111 -9.62 15.70 5.25
C PHE A 111 -9.52 14.92 6.55
N PHE A 112 -8.35 14.35 6.85
CA PHE A 112 -8.13 13.65 8.14
C PHE A 112 -8.05 14.64 9.30
N LYS A 113 -7.44 15.80 9.09
CA LYS A 113 -7.38 16.88 10.09
C LYS A 113 -8.78 17.38 10.44
N ASP A 114 -9.64 17.56 9.44
CA ASP A 114 -11.02 18.03 9.60
C ASP A 114 -12.01 16.87 9.94
N LYS A 115 -11.51 15.62 10.04
CA LYS A 115 -12.30 14.42 10.37
C LYS A 115 -13.44 14.14 9.38
N ASP A 116 -13.33 14.57 8.13
CA ASP A 116 -14.34 14.34 7.08
C ASP A 116 -14.22 12.92 6.47
N PHE A 117 -14.31 11.92 7.34
CA PHE A 117 -14.16 10.52 6.94
C PHE A 117 -15.28 10.04 6.00
N LYS A 118 -16.48 10.63 6.09
CA LYS A 118 -17.60 10.30 5.20
C LYS A 118 -17.26 10.65 3.76
N PHE A 119 -16.71 11.82 3.53
CA PHE A 119 -16.30 12.24 2.20
C PHE A 119 -15.16 11.37 1.65
N ILE A 120 -14.14 11.08 2.49
CA ILE A 120 -13.03 10.19 2.11
C ILE A 120 -13.58 8.83 1.65
N ALA A 121 -14.49 8.23 2.43
CA ALA A 121 -15.06 6.93 2.12
C ALA A 121 -15.82 6.94 0.78
N TRP A 122 -16.74 7.90 0.58
CA TRP A 122 -17.51 8.01 -0.66
C TRP A 122 -16.64 8.31 -1.88
N ARG A 123 -15.72 9.26 -1.75
CA ARG A 123 -14.75 9.59 -2.81
C ARG A 123 -13.95 8.36 -3.23
N THR A 124 -13.36 7.66 -2.26
CA THR A 124 -12.52 6.49 -2.53
C THR A 124 -13.35 5.36 -3.15
N PHE A 125 -14.57 5.13 -2.65
CA PHE A 125 -15.48 4.13 -3.18
C PHE A 125 -15.86 4.39 -4.65
N ILE A 126 -16.26 5.63 -4.97
CA ILE A 126 -16.63 6.04 -6.33
C ILE A 126 -15.41 5.92 -7.26
N ILE A 127 -14.24 6.43 -6.86
CA ILE A 127 -13.02 6.33 -7.66
C ILE A 127 -12.66 4.87 -7.93
N GLN A 128 -12.72 4.00 -6.92
CA GLN A 128 -12.39 2.58 -7.10
C GLN A 128 -13.35 1.86 -8.06
N ILE A 129 -14.65 2.19 -8.03
CA ILE A 129 -15.62 1.61 -8.98
C ILE A 129 -15.34 2.11 -10.39
N LEU A 130 -15.20 3.44 -10.58
CA LEU A 130 -15.00 4.03 -11.90
C LEU A 130 -13.68 3.56 -12.54
N VAL A 131 -12.60 3.66 -11.79
CA VAL A 131 -11.27 3.27 -12.30
C VAL A 131 -11.17 1.75 -12.46
N GLY A 132 -11.80 0.98 -11.57
CA GLY A 132 -11.90 -0.48 -11.72
C GLY A 132 -12.66 -0.90 -12.96
N ALA A 133 -13.80 -0.25 -13.25
CA ALA A 133 -14.56 -0.49 -14.47
C ALA A 133 -13.75 -0.13 -15.73
N LEU A 134 -13.06 1.03 -15.72
CA LEU A 134 -12.18 1.42 -16.83
C LEU A 134 -11.05 0.42 -17.05
N ALA A 135 -10.44 -0.08 -15.97
CA ALA A 135 -9.40 -1.10 -16.07
C ALA A 135 -9.93 -2.41 -16.69
N ILE A 136 -11.15 -2.84 -16.32
CA ILE A 136 -11.76 -4.04 -16.92
C ILE A 136 -12.06 -3.81 -18.40
N VAL A 137 -12.62 -2.67 -18.78
CA VAL A 137 -12.89 -2.32 -20.20
C VAL A 137 -11.58 -2.32 -21.00
N ALA A 138 -10.52 -1.68 -20.48
CA ALA A 138 -9.22 -1.66 -21.15
C ALA A 138 -8.64 -3.08 -21.30
N ALA A 139 -8.80 -3.97 -20.32
CA ALA A 139 -8.39 -5.35 -20.42
C ALA A 139 -9.13 -6.11 -21.55
N LEU A 140 -10.45 -5.91 -21.65
CA LEU A 140 -11.26 -6.49 -22.70
C LEU A 140 -10.91 -5.94 -24.09
N MET A 141 -10.45 -4.69 -24.17
CA MET A 141 -9.96 -4.08 -25.40
C MET A 141 -8.53 -4.51 -25.78
N GLY A 142 -7.89 -5.39 -25.00
CA GLY A 142 -6.57 -5.92 -25.29
C GLY A 142 -5.38 -5.04 -24.86
N ALA A 143 -5.57 -4.11 -23.92
CA ALA A 143 -4.48 -3.27 -23.40
C ALA A 143 -3.42 -4.06 -22.60
N GLY A 144 -3.61 -5.36 -22.37
CA GLY A 144 -2.65 -6.25 -21.73
C GLY A 144 -2.20 -5.75 -20.34
N LEU A 145 -0.92 -5.88 -20.09
CA LEU A 145 -0.31 -5.50 -18.80
C LEU A 145 -0.51 -4.02 -18.39
N TYR A 146 -0.68 -3.11 -19.38
CA TYR A 146 -0.90 -1.67 -19.09
C TYR A 146 -2.20 -1.41 -18.33
N THR A 147 -3.15 -2.32 -18.44
CA THR A 147 -4.40 -2.27 -17.66
C THR A 147 -4.17 -2.20 -16.15
N LEU A 148 -3.13 -2.90 -15.66
CA LEU A 148 -2.77 -2.91 -14.24
C LEU A 148 -2.25 -1.56 -13.75
N LEU A 149 -1.80 -0.69 -14.66
CA LEU A 149 -1.29 0.66 -14.35
C LEU A 149 -2.41 1.70 -14.27
N ILE A 150 -3.54 1.45 -14.92
CA ILE A 150 -4.69 2.37 -14.94
C ILE A 150 -5.15 2.67 -13.52
N GLN A 151 -5.27 1.63 -12.69
CA GLN A 151 -5.80 1.77 -11.34
C GLN A 151 -4.92 2.67 -10.43
N PRO A 152 -3.62 2.45 -10.26
CA PRO A 152 -2.79 3.31 -9.43
C PRO A 152 -2.67 4.74 -9.98
N ILE A 153 -2.45 4.92 -11.29
CA ILE A 153 -2.24 6.24 -11.89
C ILE A 153 -3.50 7.08 -11.83
N LEU A 154 -4.61 6.54 -12.31
CA LEU A 154 -5.86 7.29 -12.41
C LEU A 154 -6.46 7.58 -11.01
N SER A 155 -6.34 6.62 -10.08
CA SER A 155 -6.81 6.84 -8.71
C SER A 155 -6.03 7.94 -8.00
N SER A 156 -4.70 7.96 -8.10
CA SER A 156 -3.88 9.00 -7.47
C SER A 156 -4.15 10.38 -8.09
N ALA A 157 -4.28 10.46 -9.41
CA ALA A 157 -4.63 11.70 -10.11
C ALA A 157 -6.01 12.22 -9.70
N LEU A 158 -7.04 11.37 -9.71
CA LEU A 158 -8.39 11.76 -9.30
C LEU A 158 -8.45 12.18 -7.83
N ILE A 159 -7.79 11.44 -6.94
CA ILE A 159 -7.68 11.80 -5.53
C ILE A 159 -7.03 13.16 -5.37
N TYR A 160 -5.93 13.42 -6.08
CA TYR A 160 -5.24 14.71 -6.06
C TYR A 160 -6.15 15.87 -6.50
N PHE A 161 -6.74 15.77 -7.69
CA PHE A 161 -7.59 16.84 -8.23
C PHE A 161 -8.84 17.11 -7.41
N ILE A 162 -9.53 16.04 -6.94
CA ILE A 162 -10.71 16.21 -6.08
C ILE A 162 -10.32 16.83 -4.73
N SER A 163 -9.19 16.40 -4.15
CA SER A 163 -8.71 16.98 -2.89
C SER A 163 -8.30 18.43 -3.03
N LEU A 164 -7.58 18.76 -4.10
CA LEU A 164 -7.16 20.13 -4.37
C LEU A 164 -8.35 21.07 -4.64
N ARG A 165 -9.42 20.55 -5.27
CA ARG A 165 -10.65 21.32 -5.51
C ARG A 165 -11.39 21.68 -4.22
N LYS A 166 -11.40 20.78 -3.23
CA LYS A 166 -12.06 21.03 -1.93
C LYS A 166 -11.17 21.82 -0.96
N TYR A 167 -9.88 21.56 -0.97
CA TYR A 167 -8.87 22.26 -0.19
C TYR A 167 -7.86 22.91 -1.13
N PRO A 168 -8.21 24.06 -1.75
CA PRO A 168 -7.31 24.75 -2.68
C PRO A 168 -6.05 25.21 -1.96
N GLN A 169 -4.90 24.79 -2.46
CA GLN A 169 -3.60 25.20 -1.96
C GLN A 169 -2.95 26.18 -2.92
N LYS A 170 -2.32 27.23 -2.37
CA LYS A 170 -1.58 28.20 -3.16
C LYS A 170 -0.14 27.73 -3.34
N LEU A 171 0.32 27.76 -4.58
CA LEU A 171 1.73 27.53 -4.90
C LEU A 171 2.52 28.79 -4.47
N LEU A 172 3.18 28.68 -3.31
CA LEU A 172 4.03 29.75 -2.80
C LEU A 172 5.48 29.44 -3.18
N TRP A 173 6.14 30.35 -3.89
CA TRP A 173 7.55 30.18 -4.31
C TRP A 173 8.58 30.26 -3.16
N THR A 174 8.13 30.44 -1.92
CA THR A 174 9.00 30.60 -0.74
C THR A 174 9.21 29.26 -0.03
N TRP A 175 10.46 28.85 0.08
CA TRP A 175 10.88 27.66 0.81
C TRP A 175 10.71 27.89 2.31
N GLY A 176 9.73 27.24 2.92
CA GLY A 176 9.47 27.36 4.36
C GLY A 176 10.26 26.33 5.16
N ILE A 177 11.60 26.43 5.18
CA ILE A 177 12.47 25.51 5.94
C ILE A 177 12.08 25.48 7.43
N ASP A 178 11.63 26.60 7.99
CA ASP A 178 11.20 26.69 9.39
C ASP A 178 9.92 25.89 9.66
N SER A 179 8.99 25.85 8.73
CA SER A 179 7.78 25.01 8.81
C SER A 179 8.12 23.51 8.77
N LEU A 180 9.18 23.14 8.03
CA LEU A 180 9.67 21.75 7.96
C LEU A 180 10.43 21.36 9.22
N LYS A 181 11.21 22.26 9.83
CA LYS A 181 11.93 21.98 11.09
C LYS A 181 10.99 21.59 12.21
N LYS A 182 9.77 22.15 12.25
CA LYS A 182 8.74 21.82 13.27
C LYS A 182 8.32 20.33 13.24
N ILE A 183 8.52 19.66 12.12
CA ILE A 183 8.09 18.26 11.91
C ILE A 183 9.26 17.28 11.72
N TRP A 184 10.50 17.79 11.57
CA TRP A 184 11.66 17.01 11.11
C TRP A 184 12.08 15.88 12.05
N ALA A 185 12.18 16.16 13.35
CA ALA A 185 12.70 15.17 14.32
C ALA A 185 11.83 13.89 14.37
N TYR A 186 10.51 14.05 14.46
CA TYR A 186 9.57 12.93 14.45
C TYR A 186 9.60 12.19 13.09
N SER A 187 9.69 12.93 12.00
CA SER A 187 9.65 12.42 10.65
C SER A 187 10.85 11.53 10.29
N MET A 188 12.05 11.85 10.80
CA MET A 188 13.26 11.10 10.46
C MET A 188 13.26 9.68 11.04
N TYR A 189 12.86 9.50 12.31
CA TYR A 189 12.75 8.17 12.91
C TYR A 189 11.70 7.32 12.21
N GLN A 190 10.54 7.91 11.91
CA GLN A 190 9.48 7.24 11.16
C GLN A 190 9.91 6.86 9.75
N PHE A 191 10.69 7.71 9.09
CA PHE A 191 11.26 7.44 7.77
C PHE A 191 12.20 6.23 7.79
N LEU A 192 13.20 6.22 8.69
CA LEU A 192 14.13 5.11 8.83
C LEU A 192 13.42 3.79 9.12
N PHE A 193 12.45 3.81 10.04
CA PHE A 193 11.62 2.66 10.34
C PHE A 193 10.86 2.17 9.10
N SER A 194 10.29 3.09 8.31
CA SER A 194 9.55 2.76 7.10
C SER A 194 10.44 2.14 6.03
N VAL A 195 11.65 2.67 5.83
CA VAL A 195 12.63 2.12 4.88
C VAL A 195 13.03 0.70 5.26
N MET A 196 13.40 0.48 6.53
CA MET A 196 13.80 -0.85 7.00
C MET A 196 12.64 -1.85 6.89
N SER A 197 11.46 -1.45 7.34
CA SER A 197 10.25 -2.29 7.24
C SER A 197 9.90 -2.60 5.79
N TYR A 198 10.16 -1.67 4.87
CA TYR A 198 9.91 -1.86 3.45
C TYR A 198 10.77 -2.97 2.86
N PHE A 199 12.07 -2.94 3.12
CA PHE A 199 12.99 -3.97 2.65
C PHE A 199 12.63 -5.35 3.21
N ILE A 200 12.36 -5.44 4.52
CA ILE A 200 11.95 -6.70 5.17
C ILE A 200 10.71 -7.31 4.49
N ARG A 201 9.76 -6.48 4.06
CA ARG A 201 8.48 -6.93 3.47
C ARG A 201 8.51 -7.20 1.97
N ASN A 202 9.55 -6.78 1.26
CA ASN A 202 9.58 -6.87 -0.21
C ASN A 202 10.85 -7.51 -0.75
N LEU A 203 11.81 -7.88 0.11
CA LEU A 203 13.05 -8.52 -0.31
C LEU A 203 12.78 -9.85 -1.03
N ASP A 204 11.82 -10.60 -0.54
CA ASP A 204 11.33 -11.85 -1.14
C ASP A 204 10.90 -11.65 -2.59
N LYS A 205 10.07 -10.65 -2.87
CA LYS A 205 9.59 -10.33 -4.22
C LYS A 205 10.74 -9.93 -5.16
N MET A 206 11.68 -9.13 -4.64
CA MET A 206 12.84 -8.70 -5.40
C MET A 206 13.72 -9.89 -5.80
N LEU A 207 13.93 -10.82 -4.88
CA LEU A 207 14.73 -12.03 -5.12
C LEU A 207 14.03 -13.01 -6.07
N ILE A 208 12.73 -13.25 -5.87
CA ILE A 208 11.94 -14.13 -6.76
C ILE A 208 11.96 -13.57 -8.18
N GLY A 209 11.67 -12.27 -8.37
CA GLY A 209 11.68 -11.66 -9.69
C GLY A 209 13.03 -11.70 -10.39
N LYS A 210 14.15 -11.60 -9.63
CA LYS A 210 15.50 -11.62 -10.20
C LYS A 210 15.99 -13.02 -10.54
N TYR A 211 15.79 -13.99 -9.64
CA TYR A 211 16.44 -15.31 -9.75
C TYR A 211 15.52 -16.42 -10.27
N ILE A 212 14.21 -16.27 -10.11
CA ILE A 212 13.24 -17.30 -10.48
C ILE A 212 12.43 -16.87 -11.71
N GLY A 213 12.09 -15.57 -11.84
CA GLY A 213 11.41 -14.99 -13.00
C GLY A 213 10.09 -14.31 -12.69
N MET A 214 9.49 -13.66 -13.71
CA MET A 214 8.29 -12.83 -13.54
C MET A 214 7.03 -13.67 -13.34
N ALA A 215 6.83 -14.77 -14.05
CA ALA A 215 5.66 -15.62 -13.88
C ALA A 215 5.59 -16.25 -12.47
N PRO A 216 6.68 -16.84 -11.91
CA PRO A 216 6.72 -17.26 -10.52
C PRO A 216 6.44 -16.15 -9.51
N LEU A 217 6.94 -14.94 -9.77
CA LEU A 217 6.62 -13.79 -8.94
C LEU A 217 5.13 -13.43 -8.99
N GLY A 218 4.52 -13.51 -10.17
CA GLY A 218 3.06 -13.33 -10.32
C GLY A 218 2.27 -14.33 -9.48
N TYR A 219 2.65 -15.62 -9.52
CA TYR A 219 2.03 -16.66 -8.69
C TYR A 219 2.21 -16.39 -7.19
N TYR A 220 3.41 -16.00 -6.78
CA TYR A 220 3.70 -15.63 -5.39
C TYR A 220 2.87 -14.43 -4.92
N GLU A 221 2.82 -13.36 -5.71
CA GLU A 221 2.09 -12.12 -5.37
C GLU A 221 0.59 -12.36 -5.18
N LYS A 222 -0.03 -13.20 -6.04
CA LYS A 222 -1.45 -13.54 -5.89
C LYS A 222 -1.72 -14.44 -4.69
N SER A 223 -0.85 -15.40 -4.45
CA SER A 223 -0.91 -16.26 -3.27
C SER A 223 -0.80 -15.42 -1.99
N TYR A 224 0.20 -14.55 -1.92
CA TYR A 224 0.42 -13.64 -0.80
C TYR A 224 -0.76 -12.68 -0.60
N ARG A 225 -1.28 -12.12 -1.69
CA ARG A 225 -2.41 -11.19 -1.65
C ARG A 225 -3.68 -11.84 -1.12
N LEU A 226 -4.01 -13.04 -1.58
CA LEU A 226 -5.19 -13.78 -1.12
C LEU A 226 -5.05 -14.17 0.36
N MET A 227 -3.86 -14.70 0.75
CA MET A 227 -3.55 -15.06 2.13
C MET A 227 -3.63 -13.86 3.08
N SER A 228 -3.20 -12.67 2.65
CA SER A 228 -3.17 -11.48 3.49
C SER A 228 -4.55 -10.85 3.74
N LEU A 229 -5.57 -11.16 2.94
CA LEU A 229 -6.92 -10.59 3.09
C LEU A 229 -7.56 -10.87 4.46
N PRO A 230 -7.67 -12.11 4.93
CA PRO A 230 -8.24 -12.37 6.25
C PRO A 230 -7.42 -11.76 7.38
N ILE A 231 -6.08 -11.74 7.26
CA ILE A 231 -5.20 -11.13 8.26
C ILE A 231 -5.52 -9.64 8.40
N GLN A 232 -5.57 -8.91 7.27
CA GLN A 232 -5.87 -7.49 7.25
C GLN A 232 -7.24 -7.19 7.85
N ASN A 233 -8.28 -7.93 7.45
CA ASN A 233 -9.64 -7.71 7.95
C ASN A 233 -9.75 -7.94 9.46
N ILE A 234 -9.11 -8.97 10.00
CA ILE A 234 -9.10 -9.25 11.44
C ILE A 234 -8.34 -8.13 12.17
N THR A 235 -7.15 -7.76 11.69
CA THR A 235 -6.33 -6.72 12.30
C THR A 235 -7.03 -5.35 12.29
N TYR A 236 -7.68 -4.96 11.20
CA TYR A 236 -8.42 -3.69 11.12
C TYR A 236 -9.62 -3.59 12.07
N VAL A 237 -10.21 -4.71 12.45
CA VAL A 237 -11.31 -4.72 13.43
C VAL A 237 -10.77 -4.65 14.86
N ILE A 238 -9.69 -5.36 15.13
CA ILE A 238 -9.18 -5.55 16.51
C ILE A 238 -8.34 -4.35 16.97
N THR A 239 -7.43 -3.85 16.17
CA THR A 239 -6.49 -2.79 16.54
C THR A 239 -7.18 -1.51 17.06
N PRO A 240 -8.23 -0.95 16.42
CA PRO A 240 -8.90 0.25 16.91
C PRO A 240 -9.62 0.06 18.25
N VAL A 241 -10.01 -1.18 18.56
CA VAL A 241 -10.68 -1.51 19.84
C VAL A 241 -9.66 -1.69 20.97
N LEU A 242 -8.49 -2.26 20.65
CA LEU A 242 -7.44 -2.51 21.63
C LEU A 242 -6.76 -1.23 22.11
N HIS A 243 -6.43 -0.32 21.21
CA HIS A 243 -5.68 0.88 21.55
C HIS A 243 -6.28 1.71 22.71
N PRO A 244 -7.58 2.05 22.74
CA PRO A 244 -8.18 2.75 23.85
C PRO A 244 -8.13 1.95 25.16
N ILE A 245 -8.45 0.64 25.09
CA ILE A 245 -8.45 -0.24 26.27
C ILE A 245 -7.05 -0.32 26.89
N LEU A 246 -6.02 -0.46 26.07
CA LEU A 246 -4.64 -0.54 26.56
C LEU A 246 -4.16 0.79 27.14
N SER A 247 -4.58 1.93 26.58
CA SER A 247 -4.21 3.25 27.08
C SER A 247 -4.76 3.52 28.48
N ASP A 248 -5.94 3.00 28.81
CA ASP A 248 -6.54 3.16 30.14
C ASP A 248 -5.77 2.42 31.25
N TYR A 249 -5.07 1.34 30.90
CA TYR A 249 -4.36 0.47 31.85
C TYR A 249 -2.82 0.59 31.78
N GLN A 250 -2.26 1.62 31.14
CA GLN A 250 -0.79 1.79 30.96
C GLN A 250 0.04 1.70 32.24
N LYS A 251 -0.55 2.00 33.38
CA LYS A 251 0.11 1.96 34.72
C LYS A 251 -0.05 0.61 35.44
N GLU A 252 -0.84 -0.32 34.90
CA GLU A 252 -1.16 -1.60 35.53
C GLU A 252 -0.55 -2.77 34.77
N GLU A 253 0.76 -2.97 34.87
CA GLU A 253 1.51 -4.00 34.09
C GLU A 253 0.89 -5.39 34.16
N LYS A 254 0.45 -5.84 35.36
CA LYS A 254 -0.17 -7.17 35.53
C LYS A 254 -1.49 -7.30 34.77
N ARG A 255 -2.25 -6.21 34.70
CA ARG A 255 -3.53 -6.19 34.00
C ARG A 255 -3.32 -6.14 32.50
N LEU A 256 -2.34 -5.37 32.01
CA LEU A 256 -1.91 -5.36 30.61
C LEU A 256 -1.46 -6.76 30.17
N ALA A 257 -0.63 -7.43 30.95
CA ALA A 257 -0.19 -8.80 30.65
C ALA A 257 -1.37 -9.78 30.53
N THR A 258 -2.36 -9.68 31.44
CA THR A 258 -3.56 -10.53 31.39
C THR A 258 -4.43 -10.24 30.15
N ILE A 259 -4.58 -8.97 29.80
CA ILE A 259 -5.32 -8.57 28.58
C ILE A 259 -4.60 -9.09 27.35
N ASN A 260 -3.28 -8.92 27.28
CA ASN A 260 -2.45 -9.42 26.17
C ASN A 260 -2.60 -10.95 26.02
N GLU A 261 -2.45 -11.70 27.10
CA GLU A 261 -2.60 -13.15 27.08
C GLU A 261 -3.98 -13.60 26.56
N ARG A 262 -5.06 -12.94 27.02
CA ARG A 262 -6.42 -13.24 26.54
C ARG A 262 -6.57 -12.93 25.05
N MET A 263 -6.00 -11.83 24.58
CA MET A 263 -6.04 -11.44 23.18
C MET A 263 -5.24 -12.40 22.30
N VAL A 264 -4.02 -12.74 22.70
CA VAL A 264 -3.19 -13.74 21.99
C VAL A 264 -3.93 -15.07 21.91
N ARG A 265 -4.57 -15.53 23.00
CA ARG A 265 -5.35 -16.76 23.03
C ARG A 265 -6.56 -16.71 22.08
N LEU A 266 -7.30 -15.59 22.06
CA LEU A 266 -8.44 -15.39 21.15
C LEU A 266 -7.98 -15.38 19.70
N LEU A 267 -6.92 -14.62 19.40
CA LEU A 267 -6.36 -14.53 18.05
C LEU A 267 -5.80 -15.87 17.56
N ALA A 268 -5.17 -16.64 18.46
CA ALA A 268 -4.71 -17.97 18.14
C ALA A 268 -5.88 -18.93 17.86
N PHE A 269 -6.95 -18.85 18.68
CA PHE A 269 -8.15 -19.66 18.51
C PHE A 269 -8.86 -19.41 17.16
N ILE A 270 -8.80 -18.19 16.63
CA ILE A 270 -9.35 -17.85 15.31
C ILE A 270 -8.32 -18.11 14.21
N GLY A 271 -7.08 -17.69 14.41
CA GLY A 271 -6.04 -17.66 13.38
C GLY A 271 -5.56 -19.04 12.95
N PHE A 272 -5.34 -19.97 13.89
CA PHE A 272 -4.87 -21.30 13.53
C PHE A 272 -5.90 -22.14 12.76
N PRO A 273 -7.19 -22.23 13.19
CA PRO A 273 -8.20 -22.91 12.37
C PRO A 273 -8.39 -22.28 10.99
N LEU A 274 -8.31 -20.94 10.91
CA LEU A 274 -8.39 -20.22 9.64
C LEU A 274 -7.22 -20.60 8.72
N GLY A 275 -5.99 -20.62 9.24
CA GLY A 275 -4.80 -21.04 8.47
C GLY A 275 -4.93 -22.47 7.94
N ILE A 276 -5.41 -23.39 8.77
CA ILE A 276 -5.67 -24.79 8.39
C ILE A 276 -6.76 -24.87 7.30
N LEU A 277 -7.86 -24.11 7.47
CA LEU A 277 -8.94 -24.06 6.48
C LEU A 277 -8.42 -23.52 5.13
N LEU A 278 -7.64 -22.44 5.14
CA LEU A 278 -7.03 -21.87 3.93
C LEU A 278 -6.06 -22.84 3.26
N PHE A 279 -5.32 -23.64 4.04
CA PHE A 279 -4.43 -24.66 3.51
C PHE A 279 -5.21 -25.75 2.75
N PHE A 280 -6.25 -26.30 3.34
CA PHE A 280 -7.02 -27.38 2.71
C PHE A 280 -7.90 -26.87 1.56
N CYS A 281 -8.54 -25.71 1.70
CA CYS A 281 -9.37 -25.11 0.65
C CYS A 281 -8.54 -24.27 -0.35
N GLY A 282 -7.22 -24.31 -0.29
CA GLY A 282 -6.35 -23.44 -1.08
C GLY A 282 -6.51 -23.62 -2.58
N ARG A 283 -6.70 -24.86 -3.05
CA ARG A 283 -6.94 -25.15 -4.45
C ARG A 283 -8.23 -24.51 -4.95
N GLU A 284 -9.32 -24.77 -4.26
CA GLU A 284 -10.66 -24.28 -4.62
C GLU A 284 -10.71 -22.77 -4.60
N LEU A 285 -10.13 -22.15 -3.56
CA LEU A 285 -10.06 -20.69 -3.44
C LEU A 285 -9.28 -20.05 -4.58
N MET A 286 -8.08 -20.55 -4.89
CA MET A 286 -7.25 -20.01 -5.96
C MET A 286 -7.93 -20.11 -7.33
N LEU A 287 -8.48 -21.28 -7.65
CA LEU A 287 -9.15 -21.52 -8.92
C LEU A 287 -10.47 -20.77 -9.01
N PHE A 288 -11.24 -20.67 -7.93
CA PHE A 288 -12.49 -19.93 -7.90
C PHE A 288 -12.26 -18.42 -8.07
N VAL A 289 -11.28 -17.84 -7.37
CA VAL A 289 -11.03 -16.40 -7.41
C VAL A 289 -10.32 -15.99 -8.69
N PHE A 290 -9.22 -16.67 -9.05
CA PHE A 290 -8.33 -16.22 -10.11
C PHE A 290 -8.47 -17.02 -11.42
N GLY A 291 -8.92 -18.26 -11.36
CA GLY A 291 -9.12 -19.14 -12.52
C GLY A 291 -8.00 -20.17 -12.72
N PRO A 292 -8.18 -21.09 -13.71
CA PRO A 292 -7.31 -22.27 -13.89
C PRO A 292 -5.84 -21.92 -14.17
N GLN A 293 -5.57 -20.82 -14.84
CA GLN A 293 -4.19 -20.38 -15.15
C GLN A 293 -3.31 -20.10 -13.90
N TRP A 294 -3.93 -20.04 -12.71
CA TRP A 294 -3.26 -19.84 -11.45
C TRP A 294 -3.01 -21.13 -10.67
N GLU A 295 -3.24 -22.29 -11.28
CA GLU A 295 -2.98 -23.58 -10.65
C GLU A 295 -1.54 -23.72 -10.09
N PRO A 296 -0.47 -23.23 -10.78
CA PRO A 296 0.89 -23.30 -10.23
C PRO A 296 1.10 -22.48 -8.94
N SER A 297 0.19 -21.56 -8.60
CA SER A 297 0.28 -20.78 -7.36
C SER A 297 -0.27 -21.50 -6.13
N ILE A 298 -0.98 -22.63 -6.32
CA ILE A 298 -1.64 -23.37 -5.24
C ILE A 298 -0.64 -23.83 -4.15
N PRO A 299 0.49 -24.48 -4.47
CA PRO A 299 1.44 -24.90 -3.44
C PRO A 299 1.99 -23.72 -2.64
N THR A 300 2.29 -22.62 -3.32
CA THR A 300 2.77 -21.39 -2.67
C THR A 300 1.71 -20.83 -1.72
N PHE A 301 0.45 -20.79 -2.13
CA PHE A 301 -0.65 -20.34 -1.29
C PHE A 301 -0.84 -21.24 -0.07
N GLN A 302 -0.80 -22.56 -0.24
CA GLN A 302 -0.93 -23.50 0.85
C GLN A 302 0.18 -23.34 1.89
N ILE A 303 1.44 -23.25 1.46
CA ILE A 303 2.57 -23.02 2.37
C ILE A 303 2.43 -21.69 3.12
N LEU A 304 2.10 -20.63 2.41
CA LEU A 304 1.88 -19.30 3.03
C LEU A 304 0.72 -19.32 4.03
N SER A 305 -0.34 -20.08 3.75
CA SER A 305 -1.52 -20.18 4.62
C SER A 305 -1.20 -20.75 6.01
N LEU A 306 -0.19 -21.59 6.15
CA LEU A 306 0.27 -22.10 7.45
C LEU A 306 0.80 -20.99 8.36
N SER A 307 1.29 -19.90 7.79
CA SER A 307 1.78 -18.75 8.55
C SER A 307 0.66 -17.82 9.04
N VAL A 308 -0.57 -17.95 8.54
CA VAL A 308 -1.69 -17.05 8.84
C VAL A 308 -1.98 -16.95 10.34
N GLY A 309 -2.01 -18.10 11.02
CA GLY A 309 -2.25 -18.14 12.46
C GLY A 309 -1.21 -17.34 13.25
N LEU A 310 0.07 -17.53 12.93
CA LEU A 310 1.16 -16.80 13.55
C LEU A 310 1.09 -15.30 13.24
N GLN A 311 0.84 -14.92 11.99
CA GLN A 311 0.74 -13.51 11.58
C GLN A 311 -0.42 -12.79 12.26
N ILE A 312 -1.57 -13.44 12.42
CA ILE A 312 -2.72 -12.89 13.15
C ILE A 312 -2.37 -12.66 14.62
N VAL A 313 -1.74 -13.62 15.28
CA VAL A 313 -1.30 -13.48 16.67
C VAL A 313 -0.28 -12.35 16.81
N MET A 314 0.72 -12.31 15.95
CA MET A 314 1.77 -11.27 15.98
C MET A 314 1.24 -9.88 15.64
N SER A 315 0.12 -9.76 14.92
CA SER A 315 -0.47 -8.45 14.58
C SER A 315 -0.91 -7.65 15.81
N SER A 316 -1.19 -8.29 16.94
CA SER A 316 -1.53 -7.64 18.20
C SER A 316 -0.31 -7.06 18.93
N SER A 317 0.89 -7.63 18.71
CA SER A 317 2.11 -7.23 19.44
C SER A 317 2.54 -5.78 19.17
N GLY A 318 2.15 -5.20 18.01
CA GLY A 318 2.43 -3.80 17.70
C GLY A 318 1.54 -2.80 18.42
N SER A 319 0.56 -3.26 19.20
CA SER A 319 -0.38 -2.42 19.96
C SER A 319 0.00 -2.35 21.44
N PHE A 320 0.92 -3.17 21.91
CA PHE A 320 1.53 -3.21 23.23
C PHE A 320 2.94 -2.62 23.20
#